data_082bf941e40ced5923e52c2fa55f89d2
#
_entry.id   082bf941e40ced5923e52c2fa55f89d2
#
_cell.length_a   1.000
_cell.length_b   1.000
_cell.length_c   1.000
_cell.angle_alpha   90.00
_cell.angle_beta   90.00
_cell.angle_gamma   90.00
#
_symmetry.space_group_name_H-M   'P 1'
#
loop_
_entity.id
_entity.type
_entity.pdbx_description
1 polymer ?
#
loop_
_entity_poly.entity_id
_entity_poly.type
_entity_poly.pdbx_seq_one_letter_code
_entity_poly.pdbx_strand_id
1 'polypeptide(L)'
;MRIPVVASILLALVSHTAQAATSITIDAKQNCIQNAVTPGPSYGNSVAFQLAPGRYVMSLSTNTMSCTGGSGCVIDAVHVVGGMGSARWGTTVTKQPTVVDVGSSAPALTLWSFITDDVCADNSGQATLLIQTVN
;
A
#
# COMPACT_ATOMS: atom_id res chain seq x y z
N MET A 1 58.01 14.18 -34.79
CA MET A 1 57.15 13.00 -34.64
C MET A 1 56.19 13.30 -33.49
N ARG A 2 54.90 13.63 -33.82
CA ARG A 2 53.89 14.02 -32.82
C ARG A 2 52.92 12.83 -32.69
N ILE A 3 52.80 12.25 -31.49
CA ILE A 3 51.94 11.13 -31.17
C ILE A 3 50.59 11.72 -30.68
N PRO A 4 49.45 11.43 -31.30
CA PRO A 4 48.15 11.86 -30.75
C PRO A 4 47.76 10.95 -29.57
N VAL A 5 47.47 11.57 -28.42
CA VAL A 5 46.88 10.92 -27.26
C VAL A 5 45.38 10.81 -27.53
N VAL A 6 44.89 9.59 -27.74
CA VAL A 6 43.45 9.30 -27.84
C VAL A 6 42.91 9.12 -26.42
N ALA A 7 42.15 10.08 -25.92
CA ALA A 7 41.48 9.97 -24.64
C ALA A 7 40.19 9.14 -24.84
N SER A 8 40.18 7.91 -24.33
CA SER A 8 39.01 7.06 -24.27
C SER A 8 38.10 7.50 -23.13
N ILE A 9 36.96 8.08 -23.44
CA ILE A 9 35.92 8.40 -22.47
C ILE A 9 35.10 7.11 -22.21
N LEU A 10 35.29 6.51 -21.04
CA LEU A 10 34.43 5.43 -20.55
C LEU A 10 33.09 6.04 -20.09
N LEU A 11 32.02 5.83 -20.86
CA LEU A 11 30.66 6.12 -20.42
C LEU A 11 30.23 5.01 -19.46
N ALA A 12 30.19 5.28 -18.17
CA ALA A 12 29.61 4.40 -17.17
C ALA A 12 28.08 4.45 -17.32
N LEU A 13 27.49 3.40 -17.88
CA LEU A 13 26.03 3.18 -17.90
C LEU A 13 25.59 2.83 -16.46
N VAL A 14 25.01 3.80 -15.78
CA VAL A 14 24.34 3.57 -14.50
C VAL A 14 23.02 2.84 -14.79
N SER A 15 23.02 1.53 -14.62
CA SER A 15 21.81 0.71 -14.72
C SER A 15 20.91 1.01 -13.53
N HIS A 16 19.85 1.80 -13.71
CA HIS A 16 18.80 1.94 -12.73
C HIS A 16 17.96 0.64 -12.76
N THR A 17 18.11 -0.20 -11.76
CA THR A 17 17.20 -1.33 -11.56
C THR A 17 15.86 -0.78 -11.14
N ALA A 18 14.87 -0.82 -12.04
CA ALA A 18 13.48 -0.54 -11.69
C ALA A 18 13.04 -1.58 -10.67
N GLN A 19 12.78 -1.15 -9.45
CA GLN A 19 12.28 -2.04 -8.41
C GLN A 19 10.82 -2.36 -8.72
N ALA A 20 10.47 -3.66 -8.74
CA ALA A 20 9.12 -4.10 -9.05
C ALA A 20 8.13 -3.57 -7.99
N ALA A 21 6.98 -3.07 -8.46
CA ALA A 21 5.90 -2.68 -7.58
C ALA A 21 5.32 -3.91 -6.87
N THR A 22 5.02 -3.77 -5.58
CA THR A 22 4.29 -4.78 -4.81
C THR A 22 2.79 -4.51 -4.91
N SER A 23 2.00 -5.55 -5.13
CA SER A 23 0.54 -5.47 -5.22
C SER A 23 -0.11 -6.32 -4.14
N ILE A 24 -1.05 -5.74 -3.41
CA ILE A 24 -1.85 -6.40 -2.37
C ILE A 24 -3.31 -6.33 -2.78
N THR A 25 -3.99 -7.47 -2.83
CA THR A 25 -5.44 -7.50 -3.08
C THR A 25 -6.19 -7.28 -1.77
N ILE A 26 -7.13 -6.34 -1.79
CA ILE A 26 -8.06 -6.04 -0.70
C ILE A 26 -9.45 -6.45 -1.15
N ASP A 27 -10.03 -7.42 -0.48
CA ASP A 27 -11.40 -7.88 -0.71
C ASP A 27 -12.36 -7.11 0.20
N ALA A 28 -13.37 -6.47 -0.39
CA ALA A 28 -14.27 -5.59 0.32
C ALA A 28 -15.08 -6.28 1.43
N LYS A 29 -15.28 -7.60 1.34
CA LYS A 29 -16.01 -8.37 2.34
C LYS A 29 -15.08 -9.02 3.36
N GLN A 30 -13.98 -9.64 2.90
CA GLN A 30 -13.06 -10.38 3.75
C GLN A 30 -12.14 -9.47 4.56
N ASN A 31 -11.71 -8.34 3.96
CA ASN A 31 -10.81 -7.38 4.58
C ASN A 31 -11.53 -6.14 5.11
N CYS A 32 -12.77 -6.31 5.55
CA CYS A 32 -13.59 -5.30 6.19
C CYS A 32 -13.55 -5.46 7.72
N ILE A 33 -13.33 -4.36 8.44
CA ILE A 33 -13.45 -4.30 9.90
C ILE A 33 -14.79 -3.67 10.25
N GLN A 34 -15.71 -4.49 10.72
CA GLN A 34 -17.06 -4.05 11.10
C GLN A 34 -17.02 -3.34 12.45
N ASN A 35 -17.80 -2.28 12.59
CA ASN A 35 -17.91 -1.47 13.81
C ASN A 35 -16.59 -0.84 14.28
N ALA A 36 -15.68 -0.52 13.35
CA ALA A 36 -14.38 0.05 13.70
C ALA A 36 -14.47 1.43 14.37
N VAL A 37 -15.54 2.17 14.11
CA VAL A 37 -15.76 3.55 14.60
C VAL A 37 -16.92 3.67 15.59
N THR A 38 -17.69 2.62 15.81
CA THR A 38 -18.80 2.57 16.77
C THR A 38 -18.41 1.78 18.03
N PRO A 39 -18.86 2.16 19.23
CA PRO A 39 -18.66 1.35 20.44
C PRO A 39 -19.29 -0.04 20.28
N GLY A 40 -18.52 -1.08 20.55
CA GLY A 40 -18.96 -2.47 20.46
C GLY A 40 -17.83 -3.40 20.00
N PRO A 41 -18.12 -4.70 19.90
CA PRO A 41 -17.14 -5.64 19.38
C PRO A 41 -16.88 -5.37 17.88
N SER A 42 -15.60 -5.32 17.50
CA SER A 42 -15.19 -5.22 16.10
C SER A 42 -14.97 -6.61 15.51
N TYR A 43 -15.42 -6.82 14.29
CA TYR A 43 -15.31 -8.07 13.54
C TYR A 43 -14.62 -7.81 12.20
N GLY A 44 -13.95 -8.84 11.69
CA GLY A 44 -13.32 -8.85 10.38
C GLY A 44 -11.80 -9.04 10.44
N ASN A 45 -11.18 -9.13 9.29
CA ASN A 45 -9.76 -9.42 9.14
C ASN A 45 -9.08 -8.38 8.26
N SER A 46 -7.94 -7.85 8.72
CA SER A 46 -7.04 -7.09 7.86
C SER A 46 -6.15 -8.04 7.04
N VAL A 47 -5.68 -7.58 5.89
CA VAL A 47 -4.62 -8.24 5.16
C VAL A 47 -3.27 -7.74 5.67
N ALA A 48 -2.39 -8.66 6.05
CA ALA A 48 -1.05 -8.34 6.53
C ALA A 48 -0.02 -8.46 5.39
N PHE A 49 0.95 -7.53 5.36
CA PHE A 49 2.07 -7.56 4.43
C PHE A 49 3.31 -6.93 5.10
N GLN A 50 4.48 -7.13 4.50
CA GLN A 50 5.74 -6.63 5.06
C GLN A 50 6.43 -5.68 4.08
N LEU A 51 6.98 -4.60 4.63
CA LEU A 51 7.84 -3.67 3.90
C LEU A 51 9.14 -3.44 4.68
N ALA A 52 10.25 -3.33 3.96
CA ALA A 52 11.50 -2.83 4.51
C ALA A 52 11.36 -1.35 4.90
N PRO A 53 12.21 -0.83 5.80
CA PRO A 53 12.28 0.62 6.02
C PRO A 53 12.56 1.36 4.72
N GLY A 54 11.81 2.45 4.48
CA GLY A 54 11.96 3.23 3.24
C GLY A 54 10.77 4.14 2.98
N ARG A 55 10.85 4.87 1.89
CA ARG A 55 9.77 5.72 1.38
C ARG A 55 9.05 5.02 0.24
N TYR A 56 7.73 5.05 0.29
CA TYR A 56 6.85 4.39 -0.66
C TYR A 56 5.79 5.34 -1.18
N VAL A 57 5.32 5.10 -2.39
CA VAL A 57 4.08 5.65 -2.93
C VAL A 57 3.06 4.53 -2.96
N MET A 58 1.91 4.75 -2.35
CA MET A 58 0.79 3.81 -2.33
C MET A 58 -0.42 4.40 -3.04
N SER A 59 -1.14 3.59 -3.81
CA SER A 59 -2.39 3.98 -4.47
C SER A 59 -3.26 2.77 -4.75
N LEU A 60 -4.55 2.98 -4.99
CA LEU A 60 -5.42 1.94 -5.54
C LEU A 60 -5.33 1.96 -7.06
N SER A 61 -4.80 0.89 -7.66
CA SER A 61 -4.64 0.78 -9.11
C SER A 61 -5.90 0.28 -9.81
N THR A 62 -6.63 -0.66 -9.16
CA THR A 62 -7.94 -1.14 -9.59
C THR A 62 -8.86 -1.11 -8.38
N ASN A 63 -10.13 -0.76 -8.59
CA ASN A 63 -11.11 -0.74 -7.51
C ASN A 63 -12.51 -1.00 -8.05
N THR A 64 -13.09 -2.10 -7.60
CA THR A 64 -14.49 -2.50 -7.87
C THR A 64 -15.28 -2.66 -6.57
N MET A 65 -14.73 -2.17 -5.43
CA MET A 65 -15.35 -2.34 -4.12
C MET A 65 -16.63 -1.52 -4.02
N SER A 66 -17.65 -2.15 -3.43
CA SER A 66 -18.96 -1.58 -3.20
C SER A 66 -19.51 -2.04 -1.86
N CYS A 67 -20.24 -1.16 -1.17
CA CYS A 67 -20.81 -1.37 0.16
C CYS A 67 -22.32 -1.69 0.16
N THR A 68 -22.95 -1.96 -0.96
CA THR A 68 -24.36 -2.35 -1.02
C THR A 68 -24.65 -3.26 -2.21
N GLY A 69 -23.89 -4.33 -2.38
CA GLY A 69 -24.12 -5.27 -3.47
C GLY A 69 -24.07 -4.68 -4.88
N GLY A 70 -23.43 -3.52 -5.07
CA GLY A 70 -23.10 -2.97 -6.38
C GLY A 70 -23.90 -1.77 -6.87
N SER A 71 -24.88 -1.26 -6.14
CA SER A 71 -25.67 -0.12 -6.61
C SER A 71 -25.43 1.15 -5.81
N GLY A 72 -24.56 2.03 -6.33
CA GLY A 72 -24.49 3.43 -5.89
C GLY A 72 -23.63 3.71 -4.64
N CYS A 73 -23.14 2.70 -3.95
CA CYS A 73 -22.21 2.86 -2.84
C CYS A 73 -20.80 2.40 -3.27
N VAL A 74 -19.88 3.32 -3.36
CA VAL A 74 -18.48 3.05 -3.74
C VAL A 74 -17.59 3.13 -2.52
N ILE A 75 -16.82 2.07 -2.27
CA ILE A 75 -15.71 2.09 -1.31
C ILE A 75 -14.46 2.50 -2.10
N ASP A 76 -14.01 3.73 -1.95
CA ASP A 76 -12.93 4.31 -2.74
C ASP A 76 -11.60 4.44 -1.98
N ALA A 77 -11.55 3.92 -0.76
CA ALA A 77 -10.40 4.04 0.13
C ALA A 77 -10.13 2.76 0.91
N VAL A 78 -8.86 2.53 1.22
CA VAL A 78 -8.42 1.51 2.18
C VAL A 78 -7.57 2.16 3.27
N HIS A 79 -7.62 1.62 4.46
CA HIS A 79 -6.74 2.00 5.56
C HIS A 79 -5.48 1.15 5.52
N VAL A 80 -4.33 1.77 5.72
CA VAL A 80 -3.04 1.11 5.94
C VAL A 80 -2.52 1.53 7.29
N VAL A 81 -2.23 0.56 8.15
CA VAL A 81 -1.72 0.83 9.49
C VAL A 81 -0.43 0.05 9.74
N GLY A 82 0.45 0.64 10.53
CA GLY A 82 1.72 0.05 10.92
C GLY A 82 2.18 0.56 12.28
N GLY A 83 3.43 0.26 12.63
CA GLY A 83 4.05 0.72 13.86
C GLY A 83 4.63 -0.41 14.70
N MET A 84 5.37 -0.06 15.74
CA MET A 84 5.99 -0.99 16.68
C MET A 84 5.48 -0.76 18.10
N GLY A 85 5.22 -1.83 18.82
CA GLY A 85 4.76 -1.75 20.21
C GLY A 85 3.47 -0.94 20.36
N SER A 86 3.50 0.08 21.22
CA SER A 86 2.38 1.00 21.45
C SER A 86 2.33 2.18 20.46
N ALA A 87 3.39 2.41 19.69
CA ALA A 87 3.44 3.47 18.69
C ALA A 87 2.88 2.95 17.37
N ARG A 88 1.67 3.37 17.03
CA ARG A 88 0.98 3.01 15.79
C ARG A 88 0.74 4.25 14.96
N TRP A 89 0.80 4.08 13.65
CA TRP A 89 0.41 5.09 12.67
C TRP A 89 -0.55 4.48 11.66
N GLY A 90 -1.29 5.33 10.97
CA GLY A 90 -2.16 4.90 9.90
C GLY A 90 -2.36 5.98 8.87
N THR A 91 -2.68 5.58 7.67
CA THR A 91 -3.04 6.45 6.56
C THR A 91 -4.18 5.85 5.77
N THR A 92 -4.87 6.69 5.01
CA THR A 92 -5.88 6.29 4.05
C THR A 92 -5.31 6.38 2.65
N VAL A 93 -5.44 5.31 1.89
CA VAL A 93 -4.98 5.21 0.50
C VAL A 93 -6.18 5.14 -0.42
N THR A 94 -6.18 5.99 -1.43
CA THR A 94 -7.20 6.08 -2.47
C THR A 94 -6.58 5.85 -3.83
N LYS A 95 -7.30 6.14 -4.90
CA LYS A 95 -6.75 6.20 -6.26
C LYS A 95 -5.65 7.28 -6.39
N GLN A 96 -5.71 8.34 -5.58
CA GLN A 96 -4.66 9.36 -5.55
C GLN A 96 -3.41 8.83 -4.83
N PRO A 97 -2.21 8.95 -5.42
CA PRO A 97 -0.98 8.49 -4.79
C PRO A 97 -0.72 9.16 -3.44
N THR A 98 -0.39 8.36 -2.44
CA THR A 98 -0.05 8.80 -1.08
C THR A 98 1.37 8.38 -0.76
N VAL A 99 2.19 9.30 -0.26
CA VAL A 99 3.55 9.00 0.22
C VAL A 99 3.48 8.45 1.63
N VAL A 100 4.15 7.32 1.87
CA VAL A 100 4.22 6.64 3.17
C VAL A 100 5.67 6.37 3.52
N ASP A 101 6.12 6.86 4.66
CA ASP A 101 7.44 6.59 5.20
C ASP A 101 7.34 5.43 6.21
N VAL A 102 7.99 4.32 5.90
CA VAL A 102 8.09 3.15 6.77
C VAL A 102 9.40 3.22 7.52
N GLY A 103 9.34 3.57 8.81
CA GLY A 103 10.49 3.63 9.70
C GLY A 103 10.53 2.44 10.63
N SER A 104 11.67 1.74 10.72
CA SER A 104 11.87 0.64 11.65
C SER A 104 13.36 0.42 11.88
N SER A 105 13.73 -0.05 13.07
CA SER A 105 15.05 -0.62 13.35
C SER A 105 15.14 -2.10 12.93
N ALA A 106 14.01 -2.73 12.64
CA ALA A 106 13.94 -4.09 12.11
C ALA A 106 14.10 -4.07 10.58
N PRO A 107 14.58 -5.17 9.96
CA PRO A 107 14.76 -5.27 8.50
C PRO A 107 13.45 -5.20 7.71
N ALA A 108 12.33 -5.51 8.36
CA ALA A 108 10.99 -5.36 7.79
C ALA A 108 9.97 -5.05 8.88
N LEU A 109 8.94 -4.29 8.52
CA LEU A 109 7.80 -3.98 9.37
C LEU A 109 6.54 -4.62 8.80
N THR A 110 5.74 -5.25 9.65
CA THR A 110 4.41 -5.74 9.28
C THR A 110 3.42 -4.58 9.27
N LEU A 111 2.74 -4.42 8.15
CA LEU A 111 1.64 -3.49 7.96
C LEU A 111 0.35 -4.28 7.73
N TRP A 112 -0.77 -3.63 7.98
CA TRP A 112 -2.11 -4.19 7.77
C TRP A 112 -2.92 -3.24 6.91
N SER A 113 -3.69 -3.79 5.96
CA SER A 113 -4.63 -3.02 5.17
C SER A 113 -6.04 -3.59 5.31
N PHE A 114 -7.03 -2.71 5.36
CA PHE A 114 -8.43 -3.05 5.55
C PHE A 114 -9.33 -1.90 5.12
N ILE A 115 -10.62 -2.18 4.97
CA ILE A 115 -11.68 -1.17 4.92
C ILE A 115 -12.49 -1.21 6.21
N THR A 116 -13.30 -0.20 6.45
CA THR A 116 -14.25 -0.12 7.58
C THR A 116 -15.64 0.06 7.06
N ASP A 117 -16.60 -0.69 7.64
CA ASP A 117 -18.02 -0.58 7.34
C ASP A 117 -18.84 -1.04 8.55
N ASP A 118 -20.07 -0.57 8.66
CA ASP A 118 -21.03 -1.03 9.69
C ASP A 118 -21.60 -2.41 9.37
N VAL A 119 -21.66 -2.79 8.08
CA VAL A 119 -22.19 -4.07 7.61
C VAL A 119 -21.28 -4.67 6.53
N CYS A 120 -20.22 -5.33 6.94
CA CYS A 120 -19.27 -5.95 5.99
C CYS A 120 -19.89 -7.06 5.12
N ALA A 121 -21.02 -7.62 5.53
CA ALA A 121 -21.62 -8.79 4.87
C ALA A 121 -22.21 -8.48 3.48
N ASP A 122 -22.64 -7.24 3.23
CA ASP A 122 -23.20 -6.79 1.96
C ASP A 122 -22.15 -6.16 1.02
N ASN A 123 -20.89 -6.04 1.47
CA ASN A 123 -19.80 -5.58 0.66
C ASN A 123 -19.44 -6.56 -0.46
N SER A 124 -18.97 -6.04 -1.57
CA SER A 124 -18.54 -6.82 -2.73
C SER A 124 -17.36 -6.15 -3.48
N GLY A 125 -16.71 -6.93 -4.33
CA GLY A 125 -15.60 -6.45 -5.16
C GLY A 125 -14.26 -6.40 -4.44
N GLN A 126 -13.24 -5.93 -5.16
CA GLN A 126 -11.86 -5.92 -4.71
C GLN A 126 -11.15 -4.66 -5.18
N ALA A 127 -10.11 -4.27 -4.46
CA ALA A 127 -9.14 -3.27 -4.90
C ALA A 127 -7.72 -3.86 -4.91
N THR A 128 -6.85 -3.29 -5.73
CA THR A 128 -5.43 -3.57 -5.71
C THR A 128 -4.70 -2.38 -5.09
N LEU A 129 -4.15 -2.59 -3.90
CA LEU A 129 -3.20 -1.66 -3.28
C LEU A 129 -1.84 -1.84 -3.96
N LEU A 130 -1.45 -0.86 -4.76
CA LEU A 130 -0.15 -0.79 -5.42
C LEU A 130 0.83 -0.05 -4.52
N ILE A 131 2.02 -0.63 -4.32
CA ILE A 131 3.08 -0.11 -3.47
C ILE A 131 4.36 -0.02 -4.30
N GLN A 132 4.92 1.18 -4.41
CA GLN A 132 6.13 1.46 -5.17
C GLN A 132 7.16 2.11 -4.26
N THR A 133 8.41 1.66 -4.32
CA THR A 133 9.52 2.34 -3.62
C THR A 133 9.87 3.66 -4.30
N VAL A 134 10.18 4.67 -3.50
CA VAL A 134 10.77 5.93 -3.97
C VAL A 134 12.28 5.85 -3.76
N ASN A 135 13.03 5.87 -4.85
CA ASN A 135 14.50 5.90 -4.84
C ASN A 135 15.01 7.35 -4.81
#